data_59bd3bae5ceb10707a17f79386f8c075
#
_entry.id   59bd3bae5ceb10707a17f79386f8c075
#
_cell.length_a   1.000
_cell.length_b   1.000
_cell.length_c   1.000
_cell.angle_alpha   90.00
_cell.angle_beta   90.00
_cell.angle_gamma   90.00
#
_symmetry.space_group_name_H-M   'P 1'
#
loop_
_entity.id
_entity.type
_entity.pdbx_description
1 polymer ?
#
loop_
_entity_poly.entity_id
_entity_poly.type
_entity_poly.pdbx_seq_one_letter_code
_entity_poly.pdbx_strand_id
1 'polypeptide(L)'
;RDLVFFGSLIVFFNLITIAIISLKTKGSSGLISSSSVKHGVLVLMLLFIGFFGLNIIANNVLRQISYDFTKEKYLSLTQNTKNILRRLERPVIAKLYYSPILGQRNPEVRQIFDRIKLILKQYKTYANGKFDYKIYTPEFLDKDEDRALAEGLQPIPLIDINQNALFGLSLSDSLTNKAVIPFFSIERLPFLEQDLTTNIYKMHHKKKTIGILS
;
A
#
# COMPACT_ATOMS: atom_id res chain seq x y z
N ARG A 1 17.50 2.93 3.24
CA ARG A 1 18.09 2.49 1.97
C ARG A 1 19.55 2.93 1.87
N ASP A 2 19.84 4.18 2.19
CA ASP A 2 21.19 4.75 2.15
C ASP A 2 22.11 4.14 3.20
N LEU A 3 21.59 3.77 4.35
CA LEU A 3 22.35 3.20 5.47
C LEU A 3 22.97 1.84 5.14
N VAL A 4 22.26 0.99 4.37
CA VAL A 4 22.78 -0.31 3.91
C VAL A 4 23.85 -0.11 2.85
N PHE A 5 23.65 0.83 1.92
CA PHE A 5 24.66 1.18 0.93
C PHE A 5 25.93 1.72 1.57
N PHE A 6 25.82 2.67 2.51
CA PHE A 6 26.99 3.21 3.25
C PHE A 6 27.67 2.13 4.09
N GLY A 7 26.90 1.25 4.74
CA GLY A 7 27.47 0.11 5.49
C GLY A 7 28.26 -0.83 4.60
N SER A 8 27.74 -1.19 3.43
CA SER A 8 28.43 -2.06 2.47
C SER A 8 29.69 -1.40 1.89
N LEU A 9 29.65 -0.08 1.68
CA LEU A 9 30.79 0.70 1.22
C LEU A 9 31.95 0.70 2.25
N ILE A 10 31.64 0.87 3.53
CA ILE A 10 32.63 0.83 4.61
C ILE A 10 33.31 -0.55 4.66
N VAL A 11 32.54 -1.64 4.60
CA VAL A 11 33.08 -3.01 4.59
C VAL A 11 33.97 -3.21 3.37
N PHE A 12 33.55 -2.77 2.20
CA PHE A 12 34.32 -2.89 0.96
C PHE A 12 35.67 -2.17 1.03
N PHE A 13 35.71 -0.92 1.51
CA PHE A 13 36.96 -0.19 1.69
C PHE A 13 37.89 -0.83 2.72
N ASN A 14 37.35 -1.39 3.82
CA ASN A 14 38.15 -2.15 4.78
C ASN A 14 38.77 -3.40 4.15
N LEU A 15 38.02 -4.16 3.34
CA LEU A 15 38.56 -5.35 2.65
C LEU A 15 39.65 -4.98 1.64
N ILE A 16 39.48 -3.89 0.89
CA ILE A 16 40.54 -3.38 0.00
C ILE A 16 41.77 -3.00 0.78
N THR A 17 41.65 -2.29 1.89
CA THR A 17 42.76 -1.89 2.75
C THR A 17 43.53 -3.10 3.26
N ILE A 18 42.84 -4.13 3.75
CA ILE A 18 43.43 -5.39 4.21
C ILE A 18 44.16 -6.12 3.05
N ALA A 19 43.55 -6.16 1.86
CA ALA A 19 44.15 -6.76 0.67
C ALA A 19 45.45 -6.05 0.27
N ILE A 20 45.46 -4.71 0.26
CA ILE A 20 46.64 -3.91 -0.06
C ILE A 20 47.77 -4.11 0.97
N ILE A 21 47.44 -4.13 2.29
CA ILE A 21 48.41 -4.36 3.34
C ILE A 21 49.00 -5.78 3.20
N SER A 22 48.15 -6.77 2.94
CA SER A 22 48.56 -8.18 2.77
C SER A 22 49.51 -8.36 1.56
N LEU A 23 49.30 -7.62 0.48
CA LEU A 23 50.19 -7.61 -0.68
C LEU A 23 51.50 -6.94 -0.37
N LYS A 24 51.49 -5.84 0.41
CA LYS A 24 52.70 -5.08 0.81
C LYS A 24 53.57 -5.86 1.77
N THR A 25 53.00 -6.59 2.74
CA THR A 25 53.74 -7.39 3.70
C THR A 25 54.41 -8.64 3.05
N LYS A 26 53.79 -9.21 2.01
CA LYS A 26 54.42 -10.30 1.22
C LYS A 26 55.51 -9.79 0.25
N GLY A 27 55.48 -8.49 -0.10
CA GLY A 27 56.49 -7.88 -0.98
C GLY A 27 57.77 -7.39 -0.29
N SER A 28 57.84 -7.45 1.05
CA SER A 28 59.01 -6.99 1.83
C SER A 28 60.23 -7.91 1.76
N SER A 29 60.13 -9.10 1.18
CA SER A 29 61.26 -9.99 0.89
C SER A 29 61.58 -9.99 -0.63
N GLY A 30 62.09 -8.86 -1.07
CA GLY A 30 62.98 -8.58 -2.20
C GLY A 30 62.85 -9.39 -3.47
N LEU A 31 61.72 -9.65 -4.05
CA LEU A 31 61.48 -9.94 -5.50
C LEU A 31 59.99 -9.96 -5.71
N ILE A 32 59.44 -8.83 -6.17
CA ILE A 32 58.07 -8.77 -6.64
C ILE A 32 57.98 -9.59 -7.93
N SER A 33 57.65 -10.86 -7.84
CA SER A 33 57.36 -11.66 -9.01
C SER A 33 56.13 -11.13 -9.69
N SER A 34 56.22 -10.93 -11.00
CA SER A 34 55.11 -10.52 -11.87
C SER A 34 53.84 -11.33 -11.67
N SER A 35 53.97 -12.55 -11.22
CA SER A 35 52.88 -13.45 -10.80
C SER A 35 52.11 -12.93 -9.55
N SER A 36 52.78 -12.41 -8.55
CA SER A 36 52.13 -11.90 -7.31
C SER A 36 51.28 -10.68 -7.60
N VAL A 37 51.69 -9.78 -8.48
CA VAL A 37 50.91 -8.60 -8.90
C VAL A 37 49.65 -9.02 -9.69
N LYS A 38 49.77 -10.00 -10.57
CA LYS A 38 48.63 -10.52 -11.33
C LYS A 38 47.55 -11.14 -10.41
N HIS A 39 47.98 -11.92 -9.42
CA HIS A 39 47.05 -12.48 -8.42
C HIS A 39 46.40 -11.39 -7.55
N GLY A 40 47.13 -10.35 -7.19
CA GLY A 40 46.59 -9.21 -6.43
C GLY A 40 45.52 -8.44 -7.21
N VAL A 41 45.76 -8.17 -8.49
CA VAL A 41 44.79 -7.52 -9.38
C VAL A 41 43.53 -8.39 -9.56
N LEU A 42 43.70 -9.70 -9.72
CA LEU A 42 42.60 -10.64 -9.86
C LEU A 42 41.71 -10.69 -8.61
N VAL A 43 42.30 -10.70 -7.40
CA VAL A 43 41.56 -10.64 -6.13
C VAL A 43 40.78 -9.32 -6.02
N LEU A 44 41.38 -8.20 -6.36
CA LEU A 44 40.69 -6.91 -6.36
C LEU A 44 39.53 -6.85 -7.34
N MET A 45 39.68 -7.40 -8.55
CA MET A 45 38.58 -7.54 -9.50
C MET A 45 37.41 -8.40 -8.98
N LEU A 46 37.74 -9.53 -8.37
CA LEU A 46 36.72 -10.41 -7.77
C LEU A 46 35.97 -9.72 -6.62
N LEU A 47 36.67 -8.97 -5.77
CA LEU A 47 36.06 -8.19 -4.69
C LEU A 47 35.13 -7.10 -5.26
N PHE A 48 35.53 -6.45 -6.33
CA PHE A 48 34.74 -5.43 -6.99
C PHE A 48 33.45 -6.02 -7.59
N ILE A 49 33.57 -7.12 -8.34
CA ILE A 49 32.41 -7.82 -8.92
C ILE A 49 31.48 -8.33 -7.81
N GLY A 50 32.03 -8.91 -6.74
CA GLY A 50 31.27 -9.40 -5.59
C GLY A 50 30.51 -8.26 -4.91
N PHE A 51 31.14 -7.11 -4.71
CA PHE A 51 30.49 -5.94 -4.10
C PHE A 51 29.29 -5.45 -4.93
N PHE A 52 29.47 -5.28 -6.24
CA PHE A 52 28.37 -4.86 -7.10
C PHE A 52 27.27 -5.91 -7.18
N GLY A 53 27.63 -7.19 -7.31
CA GLY A 53 26.66 -8.30 -7.31
C GLY A 53 25.83 -8.37 -6.05
N LEU A 54 26.46 -8.27 -4.88
CA LEU A 54 25.76 -8.26 -3.59
C LEU A 54 24.85 -7.01 -3.45
N ASN A 55 25.30 -5.83 -3.89
CA ASN A 55 24.45 -4.63 -3.84
C ASN A 55 23.24 -4.73 -4.76
N ILE A 56 23.38 -5.31 -5.94
CA ILE A 56 22.25 -5.53 -6.87
C ILE A 56 21.24 -6.52 -6.24
N ILE A 57 21.73 -7.63 -5.70
CA ILE A 57 20.89 -8.64 -5.05
C ILE A 57 20.21 -8.04 -3.81
N ALA A 58 20.97 -7.39 -2.94
CA ALA A 58 20.44 -6.74 -1.74
C ALA A 58 19.38 -5.67 -2.10
N ASN A 59 19.61 -4.87 -3.13
CA ASN A 59 18.64 -3.86 -3.55
C ASN A 59 17.34 -4.48 -4.09
N ASN A 60 17.43 -5.59 -4.83
CA ASN A 60 16.25 -6.30 -5.32
C ASN A 60 15.48 -7.00 -4.19
N VAL A 61 16.18 -7.71 -3.30
CA VAL A 61 15.58 -8.42 -2.17
C VAL A 61 14.98 -7.43 -1.17
N LEU A 62 15.70 -6.38 -0.80
CA LEU A 62 15.21 -5.34 0.13
C LEU A 62 14.07 -4.55 -0.49
N ARG A 63 14.03 -4.38 -1.79
CA ARG A 63 12.92 -3.73 -2.49
C ARG A 63 11.64 -4.54 -2.42
N GLN A 64 11.70 -5.86 -2.52
CA GLN A 64 10.56 -6.75 -2.34
C GLN A 64 10.10 -6.78 -0.86
N ILE A 65 11.03 -6.88 0.07
CA ILE A 65 10.74 -6.91 1.51
C ILE A 65 10.21 -5.55 2.02
N SER A 66 10.77 -4.42 1.56
CA SER A 66 10.31 -3.08 1.95
C SER A 66 8.87 -2.78 1.49
N TYR A 67 8.42 -3.37 0.38
CA TYR A 67 7.04 -3.20 -0.07
C TYR A 67 6.04 -3.88 0.86
N ASP A 68 6.39 -5.02 1.47
CA ASP A 68 5.49 -5.76 2.36
C ASP A 68 5.48 -5.23 3.80
N PHE A 69 6.64 -4.96 4.39
CA PHE A 69 6.71 -4.59 5.81
C PHE A 69 6.18 -3.19 6.14
N THR A 70 6.35 -2.21 5.24
CA THR A 70 5.91 -0.84 5.52
C THR A 70 4.41 -0.66 5.27
N LYS A 71 3.83 -1.39 4.33
CA LYS A 71 2.39 -1.31 4.02
C LYS A 71 1.52 -2.11 4.99
N GLU A 72 1.96 -3.28 5.44
CA GLU A 72 1.15 -4.13 6.33
C GLU A 72 1.02 -3.58 7.74
N LYS A 73 2.05 -2.93 8.29
CA LYS A 73 2.03 -2.46 9.68
C LYS A 73 1.17 -1.20 9.89
N TYR A 74 1.03 -0.36 8.86
CA TYR A 74 0.17 0.83 8.90
C TYR A 74 -1.27 0.58 8.44
N LEU A 75 -1.57 -0.62 7.93
CA LEU A 75 -2.87 -0.98 7.36
C LEU A 75 -3.51 -2.19 8.05
N SER A 76 -2.94 -2.67 9.17
CA SER A 76 -3.59 -3.75 9.91
C SER A 76 -4.87 -3.21 10.58
N LEU A 77 -6.00 -3.83 10.25
CA LEU A 77 -7.28 -3.52 10.88
C LEU A 77 -7.19 -3.69 12.40
N THR A 78 -7.89 -2.83 13.12
CA THR A 78 -8.00 -2.95 14.57
C THR A 78 -8.65 -4.28 14.96
N GLN A 79 -8.35 -4.79 16.15
CA GLN A 79 -8.92 -6.06 16.63
C GLN A 79 -10.45 -5.99 16.73
N ASN A 80 -10.97 -4.81 17.06
CA ASN A 80 -12.41 -4.58 17.10
C ASN A 80 -13.07 -4.73 15.73
N THR A 81 -12.51 -4.12 14.71
CA THR A 81 -12.96 -4.27 13.30
C THR A 81 -12.93 -5.74 12.85
N LYS A 82 -11.84 -6.46 13.12
CA LYS A 82 -11.73 -7.89 12.81
C LYS A 82 -12.83 -8.71 13.49
N ASN A 83 -13.13 -8.40 14.74
CA ASN A 83 -14.19 -9.10 15.49
C ASN A 83 -15.58 -8.80 14.92
N ILE A 84 -15.87 -7.56 14.51
CA ILE A 84 -17.12 -7.18 13.86
C ILE A 84 -17.27 -7.91 12.54
N LEU A 85 -16.22 -7.92 11.70
CA LEU A 85 -16.24 -8.60 10.39
C LEU A 85 -16.45 -10.11 10.50
N ARG A 86 -15.83 -10.77 11.48
CA ARG A 86 -16.01 -12.21 11.73
C ARG A 86 -17.43 -12.56 12.17
N ARG A 87 -18.13 -11.63 12.81
CA ARG A 87 -19.49 -11.80 13.34
C ARG A 87 -20.58 -11.28 12.40
N LEU A 88 -20.25 -10.91 11.16
CA LEU A 88 -21.25 -10.50 10.20
C LEU A 88 -22.32 -11.60 10.04
N GLU A 89 -23.56 -11.22 10.24
CA GLU A 89 -24.70 -12.16 10.10
C GLU A 89 -25.12 -12.30 8.64
N ARG A 90 -25.10 -11.19 7.90
CA ARG A 90 -25.54 -11.08 6.52
C ARG A 90 -24.41 -10.66 5.59
N PRO A 91 -24.42 -11.13 4.33
CA PRO A 91 -23.47 -10.67 3.33
C PRO A 91 -23.60 -9.19 3.05
N VAL A 92 -22.45 -8.50 2.97
CA VAL A 92 -22.33 -7.10 2.60
C VAL A 92 -21.53 -6.97 1.32
N ILE A 93 -22.03 -6.17 0.39
CA ILE A 93 -21.32 -5.81 -0.84
C ILE A 93 -20.95 -4.34 -0.79
N ALA A 94 -19.67 -4.05 -0.91
CA ALA A 94 -19.16 -2.70 -1.04
C ALA A 94 -18.92 -2.36 -2.52
N LYS A 95 -19.39 -1.22 -2.96
CA LYS A 95 -19.15 -0.69 -4.31
C LYS A 95 -18.34 0.58 -4.19
N LEU A 96 -17.10 0.50 -4.60
CA LEU A 96 -16.18 1.64 -4.61
C LEU A 96 -16.22 2.29 -6.00
N TYR A 97 -16.59 3.54 -6.04
CA TYR A 97 -16.61 4.36 -7.25
C TYR A 97 -15.42 5.32 -7.23
N TYR A 98 -14.65 5.32 -8.29
CA TYR A 98 -13.46 6.15 -8.42
C TYR A 98 -13.25 6.58 -9.86
N SER A 99 -13.38 7.88 -10.14
CA SER A 99 -13.05 8.46 -11.44
C SER A 99 -11.52 8.62 -11.59
N PRO A 100 -10.88 7.96 -12.56
CA PRO A 100 -9.41 7.95 -12.70
C PRO A 100 -8.80 9.34 -12.88
N ILE A 101 -9.55 10.28 -13.45
CA ILE A 101 -9.12 11.65 -13.66
C ILE A 101 -8.71 12.36 -12.37
N LEU A 102 -9.34 12.01 -11.23
CA LEU A 102 -8.97 12.57 -9.94
C LEU A 102 -7.53 12.22 -9.54
N GLY A 103 -7.13 10.97 -9.74
CA GLY A 103 -5.77 10.53 -9.42
C GLY A 103 -4.72 10.96 -10.45
N GLN A 104 -5.13 11.25 -11.68
CA GLN A 104 -4.24 11.85 -12.69
C GLN A 104 -3.90 13.29 -12.32
N ARG A 105 -4.85 14.04 -11.76
CA ARG A 105 -4.69 15.44 -11.34
C ARG A 105 -4.02 15.58 -9.99
N ASN A 106 -4.32 14.67 -9.06
CA ASN A 106 -3.78 14.69 -7.71
C ASN A 106 -3.27 13.31 -7.30
N PRO A 107 -1.93 13.11 -7.25
CA PRO A 107 -1.33 11.85 -6.81
C PRO A 107 -1.74 11.40 -5.41
N GLU A 108 -2.09 12.33 -4.51
CA GLU A 108 -2.56 11.99 -3.17
C GLU A 108 -3.91 11.26 -3.23
N VAL A 109 -4.84 11.71 -4.08
CA VAL A 109 -6.13 11.05 -4.28
C VAL A 109 -5.93 9.60 -4.78
N ARG A 110 -4.92 9.39 -5.64
CA ARG A 110 -4.55 8.05 -6.08
C ARG A 110 -4.08 7.17 -4.93
N GLN A 111 -3.24 7.70 -4.05
CA GLN A 111 -2.76 6.97 -2.86
C GLN A 111 -3.92 6.62 -1.92
N ILE A 112 -4.89 7.52 -1.76
CA ILE A 112 -6.11 7.29 -1.00
C ILE A 112 -6.90 6.11 -1.58
N PHE A 113 -7.13 6.13 -2.88
CA PHE A 113 -7.83 5.05 -3.57
C PHE A 113 -7.13 3.70 -3.35
N ASP A 114 -5.81 3.63 -3.51
CA ASP A 114 -5.05 2.41 -3.27
C ASP A 114 -5.13 1.94 -1.82
N ARG A 115 -5.15 2.87 -0.86
CA ARG A 115 -5.35 2.56 0.56
C ARG A 115 -6.74 1.99 0.84
N ILE A 116 -7.79 2.58 0.27
CA ILE A 116 -9.17 2.08 0.40
C ILE A 116 -9.26 0.65 -0.15
N LYS A 117 -8.69 0.39 -1.33
CA LYS A 117 -8.64 -0.96 -1.91
C LYS A 117 -8.01 -1.97 -0.96
N LEU A 118 -6.89 -1.62 -0.32
CA LEU A 118 -6.22 -2.51 0.63
C LEU A 118 -7.10 -2.80 1.84
N ILE A 119 -7.77 -1.79 2.39
CA ILE A 119 -8.71 -1.96 3.50
C ILE A 119 -9.87 -2.89 3.08
N LEU A 120 -10.51 -2.66 1.93
CA LEU A 120 -11.59 -3.51 1.43
C LEU A 120 -11.13 -4.96 1.21
N LYS A 121 -9.92 -5.16 0.71
CA LYS A 121 -9.31 -6.49 0.58
C LYS A 121 -9.16 -7.19 1.94
N GLN A 122 -8.73 -6.48 2.96
CA GLN A 122 -8.64 -7.02 4.32
C GLN A 122 -10.03 -7.34 4.89
N TYR A 123 -11.03 -6.46 4.68
CA TYR A 123 -12.41 -6.73 5.08
C TYR A 123 -12.91 -8.03 4.47
N LYS A 124 -12.67 -8.25 3.18
CA LYS A 124 -13.01 -9.52 2.50
C LYS A 124 -12.32 -10.72 3.15
N THR A 125 -11.06 -10.58 3.53
CA THR A 125 -10.28 -11.66 4.18
C THR A 125 -10.83 -12.02 5.56
N TYR A 126 -11.18 -11.01 6.39
CA TYR A 126 -11.63 -11.25 7.77
C TYR A 126 -13.13 -11.56 7.91
N ALA A 127 -13.93 -11.33 6.89
CA ALA A 127 -15.38 -11.49 6.94
C ALA A 127 -15.88 -12.91 6.62
N ASN A 128 -15.01 -13.90 6.50
CA ASN A 128 -15.38 -15.32 6.26
C ASN A 128 -16.37 -15.50 5.10
N GLY A 129 -16.15 -14.82 3.98
CA GLY A 129 -17.02 -14.88 2.80
C GLY A 129 -18.29 -14.02 2.87
N LYS A 130 -18.53 -13.31 3.97
CA LYS A 130 -19.70 -12.43 4.14
C LYS A 130 -19.45 -10.98 3.76
N PHE A 131 -18.32 -10.65 3.17
CA PHE A 131 -18.03 -9.34 2.61
C PHE A 131 -17.37 -9.49 1.25
N ASP A 132 -17.90 -8.77 0.27
CA ASP A 132 -17.28 -8.65 -1.04
C ASP A 132 -17.26 -7.19 -1.49
N TYR A 133 -16.43 -6.88 -2.48
CA TYR A 133 -16.37 -5.53 -3.00
C TYR A 133 -16.19 -5.53 -4.51
N LYS A 134 -16.75 -4.50 -5.15
CA LYS A 134 -16.58 -4.20 -6.58
C LYS A 134 -16.04 -2.80 -6.74
N ILE A 135 -15.21 -2.60 -7.75
CA ILE A 135 -14.66 -1.30 -8.09
C ILE A 135 -15.24 -0.89 -9.43
N TYR A 136 -15.80 0.31 -9.46
CA TYR A 136 -16.33 0.95 -10.64
C TYR A 136 -15.47 2.18 -10.95
N THR A 137 -15.18 2.39 -12.22
CA THR A 137 -14.39 3.52 -12.71
C THR A 137 -15.23 4.39 -13.63
N PRO A 138 -16.22 5.13 -13.07
CA PRO A 138 -17.13 5.93 -13.87
C PRO A 138 -16.37 7.01 -14.65
N GLU A 139 -16.69 7.11 -15.93
CA GLU A 139 -16.30 8.19 -16.80
C GLU A 139 -17.47 9.17 -16.95
N PHE A 140 -17.21 10.34 -17.50
CA PHE A 140 -18.23 11.37 -17.68
C PHE A 140 -19.34 10.87 -18.62
N LEU A 141 -20.61 10.99 -18.20
CA LEU A 141 -21.81 10.52 -18.91
C LEU A 141 -21.86 8.99 -19.13
N ASP A 142 -21.20 8.20 -18.28
CA ASP A 142 -21.28 6.75 -18.33
C ASP A 142 -22.38 6.19 -17.42
N LYS A 143 -22.87 4.97 -17.75
CA LYS A 143 -23.85 4.23 -16.93
C LYS A 143 -23.42 4.02 -15.49
N ASP A 144 -22.12 3.95 -15.23
CA ASP A 144 -21.59 3.79 -13.89
C ASP A 144 -21.65 5.11 -13.10
N GLU A 145 -21.61 6.28 -13.77
CA GLU A 145 -21.88 7.58 -13.16
C GLU A 145 -23.35 7.66 -12.71
N ASP A 146 -24.31 7.36 -13.60
CA ASP A 146 -25.73 7.35 -13.26
C ASP A 146 -26.04 6.41 -12.09
N ARG A 147 -25.45 5.23 -12.11
CA ARG A 147 -25.59 4.25 -11.03
C ARG A 147 -25.06 4.78 -9.70
N ALA A 148 -23.90 5.43 -9.70
CA ALA A 148 -23.31 5.99 -8.50
C ALA A 148 -24.18 7.09 -7.90
N LEU A 149 -24.71 7.98 -8.73
CA LEU A 149 -25.64 9.04 -8.32
C LEU A 149 -26.95 8.44 -7.75
N ALA A 150 -27.50 7.42 -8.39
CA ALA A 150 -28.69 6.71 -7.91
C ALA A 150 -28.45 5.96 -6.58
N GLU A 151 -27.22 5.59 -6.30
CA GLU A 151 -26.82 5.00 -5.01
C GLU A 151 -26.56 6.03 -3.92
N GLY A 152 -26.56 7.33 -4.24
CA GLY A 152 -26.42 8.45 -3.30
C GLY A 152 -25.01 9.01 -3.17
N LEU A 153 -24.13 8.74 -4.14
CA LEU A 153 -22.84 9.40 -4.19
C LEU A 153 -22.98 10.86 -4.64
N GLN A 154 -22.06 11.70 -4.20
CA GLN A 154 -22.02 13.11 -4.57
C GLN A 154 -20.93 13.35 -5.62
N PRO A 155 -21.26 14.06 -6.71
CA PRO A 155 -20.29 14.41 -7.72
C PRO A 155 -19.33 15.50 -7.22
N ILE A 156 -18.09 15.39 -7.63
CA ILE A 156 -17.01 16.36 -7.40
C ILE A 156 -16.86 17.17 -8.70
N PRO A 157 -17.24 18.46 -8.73
CA PRO A 157 -17.17 19.25 -9.95
C PRO A 157 -15.73 19.57 -10.33
N LEU A 158 -15.38 19.31 -11.58
CA LEU A 158 -14.12 19.69 -12.21
C LEU A 158 -14.39 20.90 -13.12
N ILE A 159 -14.34 22.09 -12.54
CA ILE A 159 -14.82 23.34 -13.16
C ILE A 159 -14.09 23.66 -14.46
N ASP A 160 -12.78 23.39 -14.51
CA ASP A 160 -11.90 23.70 -15.64
C ASP A 160 -12.21 22.90 -16.92
N ILE A 161 -12.82 21.73 -16.79
CA ILE A 161 -13.22 20.87 -17.93
C ILE A 161 -14.74 20.68 -18.02
N ASN A 162 -15.51 21.35 -17.15
CA ASN A 162 -16.98 21.24 -17.08
C ASN A 162 -17.46 19.77 -17.00
N GLN A 163 -16.81 18.97 -16.15
CA GLN A 163 -17.13 17.56 -15.90
C GLN A 163 -17.31 17.30 -14.42
N ASN A 164 -17.97 16.20 -14.10
CA ASN A 164 -18.05 15.66 -12.75
C ASN A 164 -17.13 14.43 -12.60
N ALA A 165 -16.61 14.25 -11.41
CA ALA A 165 -15.88 13.06 -11.01
C ALA A 165 -16.50 12.47 -9.74
N LEU A 166 -16.29 11.20 -9.51
CA LEU A 166 -16.84 10.48 -8.38
C LEU A 166 -15.73 9.80 -7.60
N PHE A 167 -15.80 9.93 -6.27
CA PHE A 167 -14.93 9.18 -5.38
C PHE A 167 -15.64 8.92 -4.05
N GLY A 168 -16.37 7.83 -3.99
CA GLY A 168 -17.16 7.44 -2.83
C GLY A 168 -17.43 5.95 -2.78
N LEU A 169 -18.22 5.53 -1.79
CA LEU A 169 -18.49 4.11 -1.56
C LEU A 169 -19.93 3.90 -1.14
N SER A 170 -20.59 2.93 -1.73
CA SER A 170 -21.88 2.43 -1.28
C SER A 170 -21.73 1.03 -0.68
N LEU A 171 -22.44 0.77 0.40
CA LEU A 171 -22.55 -0.51 1.08
C LEU A 171 -24.00 -0.99 0.99
N SER A 172 -24.21 -2.25 0.70
CA SER A 172 -25.54 -2.85 0.70
C SER A 172 -25.50 -4.26 1.30
N ASP A 173 -26.54 -4.63 2.05
CA ASP A 173 -26.73 -5.99 2.54
C ASP A 173 -27.83 -6.74 1.74
N SER A 174 -28.05 -8.00 2.07
CA SER A 174 -29.07 -8.85 1.45
C SER A 174 -30.51 -8.41 1.74
N LEU A 175 -30.74 -7.55 2.73
CA LEU A 175 -32.07 -7.04 3.11
C LEU A 175 -32.34 -5.62 2.62
N THR A 176 -31.61 -5.17 1.60
CA THR A 176 -31.77 -3.82 1.01
C THR A 176 -31.37 -2.66 1.94
N ASN A 177 -30.75 -2.94 3.11
CA ASN A 177 -30.16 -1.87 3.90
C ASN A 177 -28.96 -1.31 3.15
N LYS A 178 -28.90 0.02 3.09
CA LYS A 178 -27.81 0.75 2.41
C LYS A 178 -27.13 1.70 3.37
N ALA A 179 -25.84 1.84 3.20
CA ALA A 179 -25.05 2.92 3.79
C ALA A 179 -24.14 3.49 2.72
N VAL A 180 -23.98 4.80 2.71
CA VAL A 180 -23.23 5.50 1.67
C VAL A 180 -22.20 6.41 2.32
N ILE A 181 -20.98 6.37 1.80
CA ILE A 181 -19.98 7.41 1.99
C ILE A 181 -19.99 8.22 0.69
N PRO A 182 -20.67 9.38 0.68
CA PRO A 182 -20.98 10.11 -0.56
C PRO A 182 -19.73 10.54 -1.31
N PHE A 183 -18.69 10.92 -0.59
CA PHE A 183 -17.36 11.23 -1.13
C PHE A 183 -16.29 10.99 -0.08
N PHE A 184 -15.06 10.71 -0.54
CA PHE A 184 -13.90 10.59 0.33
C PHE A 184 -13.15 11.93 0.40
N SER A 185 -12.96 12.43 1.62
CA SER A 185 -12.15 13.60 1.93
C SER A 185 -10.78 13.16 2.45
N ILE A 186 -9.73 13.89 2.07
CA ILE A 186 -8.36 13.64 2.55
C ILE A 186 -8.27 13.73 4.07
N GLU A 187 -9.01 14.66 4.67
CA GLU A 187 -9.03 14.91 6.11
C GLU A 187 -9.62 13.75 6.93
N ARG A 188 -10.52 12.96 6.31
CA ARG A 188 -11.18 11.82 6.96
C ARG A 188 -10.44 10.49 6.80
N LEU A 189 -9.34 10.45 6.09
CA LEU A 189 -8.55 9.24 5.89
C LEU A 189 -8.10 8.52 7.17
N PRO A 190 -7.70 9.22 8.23
CA PRO A 190 -7.34 8.55 9.48
C PRO A 190 -8.50 7.76 10.09
N PHE A 191 -9.74 8.16 9.80
CA PHE A 191 -10.98 7.57 10.33
C PHE A 191 -11.66 6.59 9.38
N LEU A 192 -11.07 6.31 8.22
CA LEU A 192 -11.67 5.49 7.17
C LEU A 192 -12.11 4.10 7.66
N GLU A 193 -11.27 3.42 8.42
CA GLU A 193 -11.60 2.12 9.02
C GLU A 193 -12.81 2.24 9.96
N GLN A 194 -12.81 3.25 10.80
CA GLN A 194 -13.90 3.50 11.73
C GLN A 194 -15.21 3.83 11.01
N ASP A 195 -15.15 4.68 9.98
CA ASP A 195 -16.32 5.07 9.17
C ASP A 195 -16.93 3.84 8.48
N LEU A 196 -16.10 3.02 7.83
CA LEU A 196 -16.54 1.79 7.18
C LEU A 196 -17.15 0.81 8.17
N THR A 197 -16.45 0.53 9.26
CA THR A 197 -16.90 -0.44 10.28
C THR A 197 -18.20 0.02 10.94
N THR A 198 -18.32 1.32 11.24
CA THR A 198 -19.52 1.90 11.83
C THR A 198 -20.73 1.79 10.91
N ASN A 199 -20.54 2.06 9.62
CA ASN A 199 -21.61 1.92 8.63
C ASN A 199 -22.07 0.46 8.50
N ILE A 200 -21.15 -0.49 8.43
CA ILE A 200 -21.46 -1.92 8.42
C ILE A 200 -22.20 -2.34 9.68
N TYR A 201 -21.72 -1.91 10.86
CA TYR A 201 -22.36 -2.21 12.12
C TYR A 201 -23.79 -1.66 12.19
N LYS A 202 -24.00 -0.41 11.80
CA LYS A 202 -25.33 0.24 11.76
C LYS A 202 -26.31 -0.46 10.82
N MET A 203 -25.84 -1.00 9.70
CA MET A 203 -26.68 -1.77 8.77
C MET A 203 -27.21 -3.08 9.38
N HIS A 204 -26.42 -3.72 10.24
CA HIS A 204 -26.78 -4.99 10.88
C HIS A 204 -27.61 -4.81 12.17
N HIS A 205 -27.48 -3.67 12.85
CA HIS A 205 -28.17 -3.40 14.08
C HIS A 205 -29.25 -2.36 13.86
N LYS A 206 -30.53 -2.74 13.99
CA LYS A 206 -31.67 -1.81 13.95
C LYS A 206 -31.48 -0.73 14.99
N LYS A 207 -31.73 0.54 14.64
CA LYS A 207 -31.83 1.62 15.62
C LYS A 207 -32.88 1.26 16.65
N LYS A 208 -32.52 1.16 17.93
CA LYS A 208 -33.51 1.10 19.00
C LYS A 208 -34.21 2.45 19.06
N THR A 209 -35.47 2.48 18.66
CA THR A 209 -36.32 3.67 18.86
C THR A 209 -36.70 3.71 20.33
N ILE A 210 -36.17 4.66 21.09
CA ILE A 210 -36.60 4.93 22.46
C ILE A 210 -37.76 5.88 22.34
N GLY A 211 -38.98 5.40 22.57
CA GLY A 211 -40.17 6.24 22.69
C GLY A 211 -40.13 6.92 24.05
N ILE A 212 -40.03 8.24 24.08
CA ILE A 212 -40.24 9.02 25.31
C ILE A 212 -41.75 9.24 25.37
N LEU A 213 -42.43 8.56 26.32
CA LEU A 213 -43.80 8.84 26.67
C LEU A 213 -43.79 10.11 27.52
N SER A 214 -44.32 11.20 26.95
CA SER A 214 -44.63 12.44 27.68
C SER A 214 -46.02 12.39 28.24
#